data_6af07197f7c9c52226a5916873f2bb38
#
_entry.id   6af07197f7c9c52226a5916873f2bb38
#
_cell.length_a   1.000
_cell.length_b   1.000
_cell.length_c   1.000
_cell.angle_alpha   90.00
_cell.angle_beta   90.00
_cell.angle_gamma   90.00
#
_symmetry.space_group_name_H-M   'P 1'
#
loop_
_entity.id
_entity.type
_entity.pdbx_description
1 polymer ?
#
loop_
_entity_poly.entity_id
_entity_poly.type
_entity_poly.pdbx_seq_one_letter_code
_entity_poly.pdbx_strand_id
1 'polypeptide(L)'
;MIPNRSGRLACSGQLTCSGIRRVRILGLAALACWLPLLGCGRSGDRADRSGTGVTRLAVIPKGTSHEFWKSVHYGAVQAADEIGDVEIIWRGPVVESDTGSQIEVVKNMITRGVDGIILAPNQKGGLVDAVDEAITEGIPVVIFDSGLDEGPEIVSYVATDNYRGGQMAAEQMARAIGEKGEVILLRYLPGSESTEQREEGFLAGLSEYPEITVVSSDQYAGDNATSAKEKVDQLLQIHGDSLAGIFAVCEPNANGTLEALRNAGLTGQVKLIAFDPSDALIEALRDGDCSGIVLQDPVQMGYQSVKTMMAALNGEPTEPFVSTGEYVATPENMDEPRIRELLQPKLKD
;
A
#
# COMPACT_ATOMS: atom_id res chain seq x y z
N MET A 1 47.02 24.31 18.94
CA MET A 1 47.01 25.30 20.00
C MET A 1 45.66 25.28 20.69
N ILE A 2 45.64 24.71 21.91
CA ILE A 2 44.51 24.71 22.87
C ILE A 2 44.67 26.00 23.70
N PRO A 3 43.61 26.62 24.27
CA PRO A 3 43.23 26.19 25.60
C PRO A 3 41.72 26.14 25.92
N ASN A 4 41.41 25.17 26.68
CA ASN A 4 40.48 24.87 27.73
C ASN A 4 40.20 26.01 28.72
N ARG A 5 38.92 26.23 29.16
CA ARG A 5 38.61 26.74 30.52
C ARG A 5 37.26 26.19 31.01
N SER A 6 37.41 25.41 32.04
CA SER A 6 36.45 24.97 33.03
C SER A 6 35.86 26.09 33.91
N GLY A 7 34.65 25.89 34.40
CA GLY A 7 34.01 26.69 35.43
C GLY A 7 32.85 25.97 36.12
N ARG A 8 33.21 25.20 37.18
CA ARG A 8 32.22 24.71 38.18
C ARG A 8 31.90 25.81 39.17
N LEU A 9 30.66 25.90 39.61
CA LEU A 9 30.31 26.39 40.95
C LEU A 9 29.11 25.63 41.50
N ALA A 10 29.34 24.90 42.56
CA ALA A 10 28.36 24.32 43.47
C ALA A 10 28.01 25.31 44.54
N CYS A 11 26.77 25.27 45.00
CA CYS A 11 26.43 25.75 46.35
C CYS A 11 25.31 24.89 46.96
N SER A 12 25.67 24.28 48.03
CA SER A 12 24.90 23.54 49.01
C SER A 12 24.14 24.46 49.95
N GLY A 13 23.00 24.03 50.48
CA GLY A 13 22.29 24.68 51.55
C GLY A 13 21.25 23.77 52.21
N GLN A 14 21.70 23.00 53.21
CA GLN A 14 20.82 22.33 54.19
C GLN A 14 20.47 23.31 55.32
N LEU A 15 19.25 23.24 55.87
CA LEU A 15 18.89 23.53 57.25
C LEU A 15 17.51 22.92 57.57
N THR A 16 17.42 21.93 58.28
CA THR A 16 17.13 21.43 59.63
C THR A 16 15.96 22.11 60.40
N CYS A 17 15.12 21.23 60.87
CA CYS A 17 14.59 20.96 62.20
C CYS A 17 13.33 21.64 62.71
N SER A 18 12.41 20.84 63.11
CA SER A 18 11.75 20.56 64.41
C SER A 18 10.44 21.28 64.73
N GLY A 19 9.51 20.50 65.28
CA GLY A 19 8.37 21.01 66.03
C GLY A 19 7.23 20.03 66.27
N ILE A 20 7.41 19.13 67.24
CA ILE A 20 6.38 18.22 67.76
C ILE A 20 5.35 19.04 68.58
N ARG A 21 4.05 18.87 68.36
CA ARG A 21 3.04 19.01 69.43
C ARG A 21 1.88 18.01 69.21
N ARG A 22 1.82 17.07 70.17
CA ARG A 22 0.67 16.20 70.39
C ARG A 22 -0.44 16.97 71.09
N VAL A 23 -1.68 16.90 70.60
CA VAL A 23 -2.89 17.19 71.38
C VAL A 23 -3.83 16.00 71.20
N ARG A 24 -4.14 15.35 72.35
CA ARG A 24 -5.20 14.35 72.48
C ARG A 24 -6.49 15.12 72.84
N ILE A 25 -7.59 14.87 72.17
CA ILE A 25 -8.94 15.07 72.74
C ILE A 25 -9.89 13.96 72.20
N LEU A 26 -10.65 13.50 73.15
CA LEU A 26 -11.60 12.41 73.18
C LEU A 26 -12.71 12.40 72.12
N GLY A 27 -13.20 11.28 71.94
CA GLY A 27 -14.23 10.72 71.14
C GLY A 27 -15.63 11.29 71.19
N LEU A 28 -16.33 11.05 70.10
CA LEU A 28 -17.79 10.94 70.05
C LEU A 28 -18.15 9.94 68.92
N ALA A 29 -18.89 8.93 69.31
CA ALA A 29 -19.42 7.95 68.41
C ALA A 29 -20.53 8.58 67.54
N ALA A 30 -20.42 8.44 66.22
CA ALA A 30 -21.50 8.74 65.28
C ALA A 30 -21.71 7.56 64.36
N LEU A 31 -22.92 7.02 64.38
CA LEU A 31 -23.45 5.97 63.51
C LEU A 31 -23.15 6.33 62.04
N ALA A 32 -22.36 5.52 61.36
CA ALA A 32 -22.17 5.63 59.93
C ALA A 32 -23.21 4.71 59.23
N CYS A 33 -24.17 5.36 58.59
CA CYS A 33 -25.00 4.74 57.55
C CYS A 33 -24.10 4.24 56.40
N TRP A 34 -24.08 2.95 56.19
CA TRP A 34 -23.53 2.35 54.98
C TRP A 34 -24.46 2.61 53.82
N LEU A 35 -24.15 3.57 52.97
CA LEU A 35 -24.65 3.67 51.60
C LEU A 35 -23.67 2.90 50.71
N PRO A 36 -24.12 1.89 49.94
CA PRO A 36 -23.28 1.32 48.93
C PRO A 36 -23.12 2.37 47.80
N LEU A 37 -21.93 2.89 47.65
CA LEU A 37 -21.51 3.54 46.40
C LEU A 37 -21.55 2.48 45.32
N LEU A 38 -22.64 2.47 44.55
CA LEU A 38 -22.69 1.87 43.23
C LEU A 38 -21.68 2.68 42.38
N GLY A 39 -20.46 2.18 42.28
CA GLY A 39 -19.50 2.58 41.30
C GLY A 39 -20.09 2.30 39.92
N CYS A 40 -20.58 3.31 39.23
CA CYS A 40 -20.74 3.25 37.82
C CYS A 40 -19.33 3.07 37.20
N GLY A 41 -18.90 1.82 37.11
CA GLY A 41 -17.91 1.43 36.13
C GLY A 41 -18.51 1.80 34.76
N ARG A 42 -17.96 2.80 34.13
CA ARG A 42 -18.14 3.01 32.71
C ARG A 42 -17.40 1.87 32.02
N SER A 43 -18.02 0.68 32.04
CA SER A 43 -17.87 -0.27 30.94
C SER A 43 -18.39 0.50 29.74
N GLY A 44 -17.53 0.82 28.81
CA GLY A 44 -17.96 1.31 27.53
C GLY A 44 -18.81 0.20 26.90
N ASP A 45 -20.11 0.26 27.13
CA ASP A 45 -21.07 -0.45 26.32
C ASP A 45 -20.83 0.06 24.88
N ARG A 46 -20.09 -0.71 24.09
CA ARG A 46 -20.28 -0.69 22.65
C ARG A 46 -21.77 -0.92 22.45
N ALA A 47 -22.51 0.15 22.24
CA ALA A 47 -23.88 0.02 21.78
C ALA A 47 -23.82 -0.92 20.58
N ASP A 48 -24.55 -2.03 20.69
CA ASP A 48 -24.80 -2.96 19.60
C ASP A 48 -25.21 -2.15 18.35
N ARG A 49 -24.22 -1.86 17.47
CA ARG A 49 -24.41 -1.05 16.26
C ARG A 49 -25.03 -1.89 15.13
N SER A 50 -25.16 -3.20 15.34
CA SER A 50 -25.69 -4.13 14.33
C SER A 50 -27.20 -4.27 14.41
N GLY A 51 -27.91 -3.23 14.03
CA GLY A 51 -29.39 -3.29 13.89
C GLY A 51 -29.86 -4.24 12.76
N THR A 52 -28.97 -4.78 11.93
CA THR A 52 -29.32 -5.63 10.77
C THR A 52 -28.63 -7.01 10.79
N GLY A 53 -27.68 -7.25 11.69
CA GLY A 53 -26.86 -8.48 11.67
C GLY A 53 -25.84 -8.55 10.52
N VAL A 54 -25.78 -7.56 9.63
CA VAL A 54 -24.87 -7.50 8.48
C VAL A 54 -23.66 -6.64 8.81
N THR A 55 -22.45 -7.18 8.67
CA THR A 55 -21.17 -6.47 8.83
C THR A 55 -20.90 -5.63 7.59
N ARG A 56 -20.66 -4.32 7.76
CA ARG A 56 -20.40 -3.39 6.66
C ARG A 56 -18.92 -3.03 6.58
N LEU A 57 -18.26 -3.46 5.52
CA LEU A 57 -16.86 -3.20 5.26
C LEU A 57 -16.69 -2.20 4.12
N ALA A 58 -16.04 -1.07 4.40
CA ALA A 58 -15.65 -0.12 3.36
C ALA A 58 -14.34 -0.59 2.73
N VAL A 59 -14.35 -0.89 1.43
CA VAL A 59 -13.15 -1.21 0.64
C VAL A 59 -12.84 -0.02 -0.27
N ILE A 60 -11.71 0.62 0.00
CA ILE A 60 -11.33 1.92 -0.57
C ILE A 60 -10.04 1.76 -1.39
N PRO A 61 -10.12 1.62 -2.73
CA PRO A 61 -8.96 1.54 -3.61
C PRO A 61 -8.28 2.90 -3.79
N LYS A 62 -7.07 2.91 -4.39
CA LYS A 62 -6.41 4.17 -4.82
C LYS A 62 -7.23 4.90 -5.87
N GLY A 63 -7.86 4.16 -6.78
CA GLY A 63 -8.70 4.65 -7.85
C GLY A 63 -9.70 3.61 -8.32
N THR A 64 -10.59 3.98 -9.24
CA THR A 64 -11.63 3.07 -9.74
C THR A 64 -11.58 2.84 -11.26
N SER A 65 -10.56 3.41 -11.94
CA SER A 65 -10.49 3.41 -13.41
C SER A 65 -9.69 2.21 -14.00
N HIS A 66 -8.76 1.61 -13.25
CA HIS A 66 -7.88 0.56 -13.76
C HIS A 66 -8.45 -0.84 -13.54
N GLU A 67 -8.11 -1.78 -14.45
CA GLU A 67 -8.57 -3.18 -14.39
C GLU A 67 -8.11 -3.91 -13.13
N PHE A 68 -6.93 -3.56 -12.61
CA PHE A 68 -6.41 -4.06 -11.36
C PHE A 68 -7.44 -3.96 -10.21
N TRP A 69 -8.08 -2.79 -10.06
CA TRP A 69 -9.06 -2.56 -9.00
C TRP A 69 -10.35 -3.36 -9.18
N LYS A 70 -10.75 -3.69 -10.41
CA LYS A 70 -11.88 -4.58 -10.65
C LYS A 70 -11.61 -5.99 -10.13
N SER A 71 -10.38 -6.47 -10.31
CA SER A 71 -9.96 -7.77 -9.80
C SER A 71 -9.90 -7.80 -8.26
N VAL A 72 -9.42 -6.73 -7.63
CA VAL A 72 -9.47 -6.57 -6.16
C VAL A 72 -10.91 -6.57 -5.66
N HIS A 73 -11.79 -5.80 -6.30
CA HIS A 73 -13.22 -5.74 -5.95
C HIS A 73 -13.86 -7.12 -6.03
N TYR A 74 -13.60 -7.84 -7.12
CA TYR A 74 -14.12 -9.21 -7.29
C TYR A 74 -13.67 -10.12 -6.13
N GLY A 75 -12.40 -10.10 -5.76
CA GLY A 75 -11.89 -10.90 -4.65
C GLY A 75 -12.54 -10.54 -3.31
N ALA A 76 -12.75 -9.24 -3.06
CA ALA A 76 -13.43 -8.76 -1.85
C ALA A 76 -14.89 -9.24 -1.78
N VAL A 77 -15.63 -9.16 -2.88
CA VAL A 77 -17.02 -9.65 -2.97
C VAL A 77 -17.06 -11.16 -2.79
N GLN A 78 -16.13 -11.90 -3.43
CA GLN A 78 -16.04 -13.36 -3.27
C GLN A 78 -15.85 -13.78 -1.80
N ALA A 79 -14.99 -13.09 -1.06
CA ALA A 79 -14.79 -13.37 0.36
C ALA A 79 -16.06 -13.05 1.19
N ALA A 80 -16.74 -11.95 0.89
CA ALA A 80 -17.98 -11.56 1.55
C ALA A 80 -19.11 -12.58 1.31
N ASP A 81 -19.28 -13.05 0.08
CA ASP A 81 -20.26 -14.04 -0.31
C ASP A 81 -20.00 -15.41 0.39
N GLU A 82 -18.74 -15.80 0.52
CA GLU A 82 -18.33 -17.04 1.23
C GLU A 82 -18.62 -16.95 2.73
N ILE A 83 -18.36 -15.78 3.34
CA ILE A 83 -18.57 -15.59 4.78
C ILE A 83 -20.07 -15.48 5.11
N GLY A 84 -20.84 -14.80 4.26
CA GLY A 84 -22.23 -14.45 4.50
C GLY A 84 -22.38 -13.27 5.47
N ASP A 85 -23.51 -12.57 5.39
CA ASP A 85 -23.84 -11.41 6.25
C ASP A 85 -22.75 -10.32 6.26
N VAL A 86 -22.03 -10.14 5.15
CA VAL A 86 -21.01 -9.09 4.92
C VAL A 86 -21.41 -8.24 3.72
N GLU A 87 -21.51 -6.94 3.91
CA GLU A 87 -21.74 -5.95 2.85
C GLU A 87 -20.43 -5.25 2.49
N ILE A 88 -20.01 -5.34 1.23
CA ILE A 88 -18.86 -4.59 0.70
C ILE A 88 -19.31 -3.23 0.18
N ILE A 89 -18.84 -2.16 0.81
CA ILE A 89 -19.04 -0.78 0.34
C ILE A 89 -17.80 -0.37 -0.45
N TRP A 90 -17.84 -0.59 -1.78
CA TRP A 90 -16.76 -0.22 -2.68
C TRP A 90 -16.84 1.26 -3.04
N ARG A 91 -15.88 2.06 -2.60
CA ARG A 91 -15.79 3.51 -2.88
C ARG A 91 -14.34 3.95 -2.94
N GLY A 92 -13.98 4.74 -3.94
CA GLY A 92 -12.66 5.34 -4.11
C GLY A 92 -12.73 6.57 -5.00
N PRO A 93 -11.64 7.33 -5.14
CA PRO A 93 -11.55 8.40 -6.13
C PRO A 93 -11.60 7.81 -7.56
N VAL A 94 -11.90 8.64 -8.54
CA VAL A 94 -11.92 8.22 -9.95
C VAL A 94 -10.48 8.00 -10.45
N VAL A 95 -9.57 8.90 -10.07
CA VAL A 95 -8.15 8.87 -10.45
C VAL A 95 -7.26 8.73 -9.22
N GLU A 96 -6.15 8.03 -9.36
CA GLU A 96 -5.28 7.67 -8.25
C GLU A 96 -4.49 8.86 -7.68
N SER A 97 -4.30 9.93 -8.43
CA SER A 97 -3.65 11.15 -7.96
C SER A 97 -4.50 12.04 -7.05
N ASP A 98 -5.81 11.73 -6.87
CA ASP A 98 -6.72 12.54 -6.06
C ASP A 98 -6.75 12.08 -4.60
N THR A 99 -5.69 12.43 -3.86
CA THR A 99 -5.57 12.15 -2.43
C THR A 99 -6.65 12.84 -1.60
N GLY A 100 -7.03 14.06 -1.99
CA GLY A 100 -8.10 14.80 -1.30
C GLY A 100 -9.42 14.06 -1.32
N SER A 101 -9.85 13.58 -2.49
CA SER A 101 -11.06 12.76 -2.61
C SER A 101 -10.95 11.45 -1.84
N GLN A 102 -9.78 10.80 -1.78
CA GLN A 102 -9.62 9.57 -1.01
C GLN A 102 -9.79 9.81 0.49
N ILE A 103 -9.20 10.89 1.04
CA ILE A 103 -9.38 11.31 2.43
C ILE A 103 -10.87 11.55 2.74
N GLU A 104 -11.59 12.25 1.86
CA GLU A 104 -13.03 12.50 2.03
C GLU A 104 -13.83 11.19 2.03
N VAL A 105 -13.47 10.20 1.20
CA VAL A 105 -14.10 8.88 1.22
C VAL A 105 -13.90 8.20 2.58
N VAL A 106 -12.67 8.18 3.13
CA VAL A 106 -12.39 7.61 4.46
C VAL A 106 -13.24 8.30 5.53
N LYS A 107 -13.25 9.64 5.60
CA LYS A 107 -14.06 10.40 6.57
C LYS A 107 -15.55 10.15 6.44
N ASN A 108 -16.05 10.00 5.21
CA ASN A 108 -17.44 9.62 4.97
C ASN A 108 -17.76 8.23 5.52
N MET A 109 -16.85 7.25 5.42
CA MET A 109 -17.04 5.91 5.96
C MET A 109 -17.01 5.91 7.49
N ILE A 110 -16.12 6.71 8.11
CA ILE A 110 -16.11 6.95 9.56
C ILE A 110 -17.48 7.49 10.02
N THR A 111 -17.96 8.56 9.36
CA THR A 111 -19.26 9.19 9.68
C THR A 111 -20.44 8.21 9.52
N ARG A 112 -20.38 7.31 8.55
CA ARG A 112 -21.39 6.26 8.33
C ARG A 112 -21.35 5.16 9.38
N GLY A 113 -20.27 5.09 10.17
CA GLY A 113 -20.09 4.09 11.21
C GLY A 113 -20.01 2.68 10.61
N VAL A 114 -19.16 2.47 9.60
CA VAL A 114 -18.86 1.13 9.07
C VAL A 114 -18.14 0.30 10.13
N ASP A 115 -18.19 -1.03 10.01
CA ASP A 115 -17.61 -1.94 11.01
C ASP A 115 -16.10 -2.13 10.80
N GLY A 116 -15.59 -1.89 9.58
CA GLY A 116 -14.18 -1.92 9.25
C GLY A 116 -13.85 -1.17 7.97
N ILE A 117 -12.62 -0.67 7.86
CA ILE A 117 -12.10 0.01 6.67
C ILE A 117 -10.93 -0.82 6.12
N ILE A 118 -10.98 -1.13 4.84
CA ILE A 118 -9.94 -1.80 4.05
C ILE A 118 -9.47 -0.78 3.03
N LEU A 119 -8.25 -0.24 3.18
CA LEU A 119 -7.76 0.94 2.46
C LEU A 119 -6.46 0.65 1.71
N ALA A 120 -6.42 1.01 0.42
CA ALA A 120 -5.19 1.15 -0.35
C ALA A 120 -4.81 2.64 -0.43
N PRO A 121 -3.85 3.14 0.37
CA PRO A 121 -3.48 4.54 0.33
C PRO A 121 -2.86 4.92 -1.02
N ASN A 122 -3.39 5.95 -1.66
CA ASN A 122 -2.80 6.47 -2.90
C ASN A 122 -1.54 7.32 -2.64
N GLN A 123 -1.38 7.79 -1.39
CA GLN A 123 -0.23 8.54 -0.93
C GLN A 123 0.04 8.21 0.55
N LYS A 124 1.19 7.59 0.82
CA LYS A 124 1.50 6.97 2.13
C LYS A 124 1.42 7.93 3.31
N GLY A 125 1.94 9.16 3.18
CA GLY A 125 1.88 10.17 4.24
C GLY A 125 0.54 10.91 4.31
N GLY A 126 -0.16 11.06 3.19
CA GLY A 126 -1.39 11.85 3.12
C GLY A 126 -2.60 11.22 3.79
N LEU A 127 -2.60 9.91 3.96
CA LEU A 127 -3.71 9.16 4.55
C LEU A 127 -3.52 8.86 6.06
N VAL A 128 -2.34 9.14 6.64
CA VAL A 128 -2.02 8.84 8.04
C VAL A 128 -3.08 9.41 8.99
N ASP A 129 -3.36 10.71 8.91
CA ASP A 129 -4.32 11.37 9.81
C ASP A 129 -5.74 10.80 9.68
N ALA A 130 -6.17 10.46 8.47
CA ALA A 130 -7.50 9.91 8.25
C ALA A 130 -7.64 8.46 8.77
N VAL A 131 -6.56 7.68 8.70
CA VAL A 131 -6.50 6.34 9.28
C VAL A 131 -6.48 6.42 10.81
N ASP A 132 -5.71 7.34 11.38
CA ASP A 132 -5.65 7.55 12.83
C ASP A 132 -7.00 8.02 13.40
N GLU A 133 -7.72 8.89 12.66
CA GLU A 133 -9.09 9.27 12.98
C GLU A 133 -10.03 8.05 13.01
N ALA A 134 -9.97 7.16 12.00
CA ALA A 134 -10.79 5.95 11.97
C ALA A 134 -10.54 5.04 13.18
N ILE A 135 -9.26 4.81 13.51
CA ILE A 135 -8.86 3.97 14.65
C ILE A 135 -9.29 4.61 15.98
N THR A 136 -9.16 5.93 16.12
CA THR A 136 -9.62 6.68 17.31
C THR A 136 -11.13 6.56 17.52
N GLU A 137 -11.91 6.53 16.43
CA GLU A 137 -13.37 6.28 16.46
C GLU A 137 -13.72 4.79 16.66
N GLY A 138 -12.71 3.92 16.85
CA GLY A 138 -12.87 2.50 17.12
C GLY A 138 -13.19 1.65 15.88
N ILE A 139 -12.89 2.15 14.68
CA ILE A 139 -13.04 1.39 13.42
C ILE A 139 -11.68 0.77 13.08
N PRO A 140 -11.55 -0.56 13.05
CA PRO A 140 -10.31 -1.21 12.64
C PRO A 140 -9.99 -0.96 11.17
N VAL A 141 -8.69 -0.85 10.85
CA VAL A 141 -8.22 -0.59 9.50
C VAL A 141 -7.25 -1.69 9.06
N VAL A 142 -7.52 -2.30 7.92
CA VAL A 142 -6.59 -3.13 7.15
C VAL A 142 -6.06 -2.30 5.99
N ILE A 143 -4.77 -2.22 5.84
CA ILE A 143 -4.12 -1.61 4.68
C ILE A 143 -3.89 -2.68 3.63
N PHE A 144 -4.08 -2.36 2.35
CA PHE A 144 -3.80 -3.29 1.26
C PHE A 144 -3.12 -2.62 0.07
N ASP A 145 -2.49 -3.40 -0.80
CA ASP A 145 -1.79 -2.98 -2.03
C ASP A 145 -0.59 -2.06 -1.79
N SER A 146 -0.79 -0.96 -1.10
CA SER A 146 0.21 0.09 -0.89
C SER A 146 0.25 0.49 0.59
N GLY A 147 1.45 0.62 1.15
CA GLY A 147 1.66 0.90 2.55
C GLY A 147 1.30 2.32 2.98
N LEU A 148 1.28 2.51 4.28
CA LEU A 148 1.09 3.77 4.96
C LEU A 148 2.37 4.11 5.73
N ASP A 149 2.70 5.41 5.88
CA ASP A 149 3.78 5.84 6.76
C ASP A 149 3.49 5.45 8.22
N GLU A 150 4.56 5.32 9.03
CA GLU A 150 4.45 4.94 10.44
C GLU A 150 3.54 5.89 11.23
N GLY A 151 2.83 5.34 12.20
CA GLY A 151 1.96 6.08 13.12
C GLY A 151 0.75 5.26 13.55
N PRO A 152 -0.28 5.08 12.71
CA PRO A 152 -1.49 4.37 13.06
C PRO A 152 -1.27 2.89 13.37
N GLU A 153 -1.97 2.38 14.38
CA GLU A 153 -1.93 0.96 14.77
C GLU A 153 -2.93 0.14 13.93
N ILE A 154 -2.54 -0.18 12.69
CA ILE A 154 -3.38 -0.94 11.74
C ILE A 154 -3.49 -2.42 12.12
N VAL A 155 -4.54 -3.08 11.65
CA VAL A 155 -4.77 -4.52 11.88
C VAL A 155 -3.74 -5.38 11.14
N SER A 156 -3.50 -5.08 9.86
CA SER A 156 -2.62 -5.84 8.97
C SER A 156 -2.34 -5.05 7.68
N TYR A 157 -1.28 -5.43 6.99
CA TYR A 157 -0.97 -5.01 5.62
C TYR A 157 -1.03 -6.21 4.68
N VAL A 158 -1.92 -6.18 3.69
CA VAL A 158 -2.14 -7.27 2.72
C VAL A 158 -1.68 -6.82 1.34
N ALA A 159 -0.57 -7.32 0.84
CA ALA A 159 0.02 -6.84 -0.41
C ALA A 159 0.97 -7.86 -1.07
N THR A 160 1.39 -7.54 -2.29
CA THR A 160 2.56 -8.09 -2.96
C THR A 160 3.83 -7.64 -2.23
N ASP A 161 4.88 -8.45 -2.20
CA ASP A 161 6.22 -7.96 -1.89
C ASP A 161 6.74 -7.12 -3.07
N ASN A 162 6.44 -5.81 -3.02
CA ASN A 162 6.72 -4.88 -4.10
C ASN A 162 8.23 -4.69 -4.34
N TYR A 163 9.05 -4.75 -3.26
CA TYR A 163 10.49 -4.67 -3.40
C TYR A 163 11.04 -5.89 -4.14
N ARG A 164 10.57 -7.09 -3.77
CA ARG A 164 10.92 -8.33 -4.49
C ARG A 164 10.42 -8.29 -5.95
N GLY A 165 9.22 -7.79 -6.18
CA GLY A 165 8.67 -7.58 -7.54
C GLY A 165 9.58 -6.69 -8.39
N GLY A 166 10.12 -5.61 -7.81
CA GLY A 166 11.14 -4.76 -8.45
C GLY A 166 12.43 -5.50 -8.78
N GLN A 167 12.94 -6.32 -7.85
CA GLN A 167 14.11 -7.16 -8.11
C GLN A 167 13.87 -8.16 -9.25
N MET A 168 12.69 -8.79 -9.29
CA MET A 168 12.30 -9.70 -10.38
C MET A 168 12.24 -8.98 -11.72
N ALA A 169 11.78 -7.72 -11.74
CA ALA A 169 11.83 -6.88 -12.94
C ALA A 169 13.28 -6.61 -13.40
N ALA A 170 14.20 -6.38 -12.48
CA ALA A 170 15.63 -6.19 -12.77
C ALA A 170 16.28 -7.46 -13.34
N GLU A 171 16.02 -8.61 -12.72
CA GLU A 171 16.48 -9.92 -13.20
C GLU A 171 15.99 -10.19 -14.64
N GLN A 172 14.70 -9.90 -14.90
CA GLN A 172 14.11 -10.07 -16.24
C GLN A 172 14.65 -9.04 -17.24
N MET A 173 14.87 -7.79 -16.84
CA MET A 173 15.51 -6.78 -17.68
C MET A 173 16.92 -7.21 -18.08
N ALA A 174 17.75 -7.59 -17.10
CA ALA A 174 19.12 -8.05 -17.36
C ALA A 174 19.14 -9.22 -18.35
N ARG A 175 18.28 -10.21 -18.15
CA ARG A 175 18.13 -11.36 -19.06
C ARG A 175 17.73 -10.91 -20.47
N ALA A 176 16.76 -9.99 -20.59
CA ALA A 176 16.24 -9.55 -21.87
C ALA A 176 17.24 -8.76 -22.71
N ILE A 177 18.14 -7.98 -22.05
CA ILE A 177 19.16 -7.15 -22.74
C ILE A 177 20.55 -7.80 -22.78
N GLY A 178 20.71 -9.04 -22.27
CA GLY A 178 22.00 -9.74 -22.23
C GLY A 178 23.00 -9.14 -21.25
N GLU A 179 22.52 -8.70 -20.10
CA GLU A 179 23.26 -8.19 -18.93
C GLU A 179 24.08 -6.92 -19.20
N LYS A 180 23.80 -6.18 -20.28
CA LYS A 180 24.50 -4.93 -20.60
C LYS A 180 23.64 -3.96 -21.41
N GLY A 181 23.89 -2.67 -21.24
CA GLY A 181 23.21 -1.61 -21.98
C GLY A 181 22.64 -0.53 -21.09
N GLU A 182 22.00 0.42 -21.70
CA GLU A 182 21.38 1.56 -21.02
C GLU A 182 19.90 1.26 -20.76
N VAL A 183 19.44 1.52 -19.54
CA VAL A 183 18.05 1.30 -19.17
C VAL A 183 17.44 2.53 -18.49
N ILE A 184 16.12 2.66 -18.62
CA ILE A 184 15.32 3.67 -17.96
C ILE A 184 14.41 3.00 -16.92
N LEU A 185 14.35 3.59 -15.73
CA LEU A 185 13.29 3.36 -14.76
C LEU A 185 12.26 4.49 -14.91
N LEU A 186 11.04 4.15 -15.29
CA LEU A 186 9.92 5.08 -15.41
C LEU A 186 9.07 5.04 -14.16
N ARG A 187 9.12 6.10 -13.33
CA ARG A 187 8.40 6.20 -12.06
C ARG A 187 6.94 6.55 -12.25
N TYR A 188 6.13 6.22 -11.24
CA TYR A 188 4.69 6.47 -11.24
C TYR A 188 4.29 7.84 -10.66
N LEU A 189 4.02 7.90 -9.37
CA LEU A 189 3.65 9.10 -8.60
C LEU A 189 4.44 9.16 -7.29
N PRO A 190 4.90 10.34 -6.86
CA PRO A 190 5.54 10.48 -5.56
C PRO A 190 4.61 10.08 -4.42
N GLY A 191 5.12 9.31 -3.45
CA GLY A 191 4.38 8.89 -2.26
C GLY A 191 3.45 7.68 -2.46
N SER A 192 3.43 7.07 -3.65
CA SER A 192 2.82 5.75 -3.87
C SER A 192 3.79 4.68 -3.41
N GLU A 193 3.62 4.19 -2.19
CA GLU A 193 4.58 3.32 -1.50
C GLU A 193 4.87 2.04 -2.29
N SER A 194 3.85 1.36 -2.81
CA SER A 194 4.03 0.13 -3.60
C SER A 194 4.91 0.33 -4.83
N THR A 195 4.74 1.45 -5.55
CA THR A 195 5.57 1.74 -6.73
C THR A 195 6.97 2.22 -6.34
N GLU A 196 7.12 2.97 -5.25
CA GLU A 196 8.43 3.34 -4.71
C GLU A 196 9.25 2.10 -4.34
N GLN A 197 8.63 1.09 -3.72
CA GLN A 197 9.32 -0.17 -3.42
C GLN A 197 9.71 -0.96 -4.68
N ARG A 198 8.88 -0.97 -5.73
CA ARG A 198 9.23 -1.56 -7.02
C ARG A 198 10.44 -0.85 -7.65
N GLU A 199 10.47 0.47 -7.57
CA GLU A 199 11.57 1.31 -8.04
C GLU A 199 12.88 1.01 -7.29
N GLU A 200 12.82 0.97 -5.96
CA GLU A 200 13.96 0.63 -5.10
C GLU A 200 14.46 -0.79 -5.34
N GLY A 201 13.54 -1.77 -5.42
CA GLY A 201 13.87 -3.15 -5.72
C GLY A 201 14.53 -3.33 -7.08
N PHE A 202 14.03 -2.62 -8.11
CA PHE A 202 14.62 -2.65 -9.44
C PHE A 202 16.05 -2.10 -9.45
N LEU A 203 16.29 -0.94 -8.84
CA LEU A 203 17.62 -0.36 -8.77
C LEU A 203 18.58 -1.24 -7.96
N ALA A 204 18.12 -1.82 -6.86
CA ALA A 204 18.90 -2.76 -6.06
C ALA A 204 19.24 -4.03 -6.85
N GLY A 205 18.27 -4.62 -7.57
CA GLY A 205 18.51 -5.78 -8.41
C GLY A 205 19.48 -5.53 -9.54
N LEU A 206 19.41 -4.35 -10.19
CA LEU A 206 20.36 -3.98 -11.25
C LEU A 206 21.80 -3.79 -10.75
N SER A 207 22.01 -3.53 -9.47
CA SER A 207 23.37 -3.39 -8.91
C SER A 207 24.23 -4.65 -9.04
N GLU A 208 23.59 -5.81 -9.25
CA GLU A 208 24.27 -7.10 -9.50
C GLU A 208 24.81 -7.21 -10.97
N TYR A 209 24.42 -6.27 -11.87
CA TYR A 209 24.77 -6.31 -13.29
C TYR A 209 25.59 -5.07 -13.68
N PRO A 210 26.93 -5.07 -13.48
CA PRO A 210 27.78 -3.87 -13.60
C PRO A 210 27.89 -3.28 -15.00
N GLU A 211 27.49 -4.03 -16.06
CA GLU A 211 27.48 -3.53 -17.43
C GLU A 211 26.13 -2.90 -17.83
N ILE A 212 25.14 -2.89 -16.91
CA ILE A 212 23.87 -2.18 -17.09
C ILE A 212 23.98 -0.77 -16.48
N THR A 213 23.68 0.24 -17.24
CA THR A 213 23.68 1.64 -16.79
C THR A 213 22.26 2.19 -16.75
N VAL A 214 21.83 2.68 -15.60
CA VAL A 214 20.55 3.39 -15.48
C VAL A 214 20.77 4.85 -15.91
N VAL A 215 20.27 5.21 -17.09
CA VAL A 215 20.46 6.55 -17.67
C VAL A 215 19.40 7.56 -17.26
N SER A 216 18.25 7.08 -16.77
CA SER A 216 17.20 7.90 -16.16
C SER A 216 16.44 7.08 -15.12
N SER A 217 16.29 7.67 -13.91
CA SER A 217 15.54 7.07 -12.80
C SER A 217 14.79 8.09 -11.94
N ASP A 218 14.62 9.30 -12.45
CA ASP A 218 14.03 10.44 -11.72
C ASP A 218 12.76 10.99 -12.39
N GLN A 219 12.31 10.34 -13.48
CA GLN A 219 11.18 10.83 -14.27
C GLN A 219 9.88 10.16 -13.89
N TYR A 220 8.92 10.98 -13.44
CA TYR A 220 7.58 10.54 -13.10
C TYR A 220 6.65 10.62 -14.31
N ALA A 221 5.91 9.56 -14.57
CA ALA A 221 5.04 9.41 -15.73
C ALA A 221 3.57 9.79 -15.46
N GLY A 222 3.19 9.93 -14.19
CA GLY A 222 1.80 10.17 -13.81
C GLY A 222 0.95 8.91 -13.74
N ASP A 223 -0.36 9.08 -13.53
CA ASP A 223 -1.32 8.02 -13.22
C ASP A 223 -2.12 7.50 -14.44
N ASN A 224 -1.72 7.85 -15.64
CA ASN A 224 -2.43 7.42 -16.84
C ASN A 224 -1.49 7.17 -18.04
N ALA A 225 -1.96 6.38 -19.01
CA ALA A 225 -1.17 5.97 -20.16
C ALA A 225 -0.76 7.16 -21.07
N THR A 226 -1.58 8.20 -21.17
CA THR A 226 -1.28 9.37 -22.01
C THR A 226 -0.07 10.13 -21.47
N SER A 227 -0.07 10.46 -20.19
CA SER A 227 1.08 11.16 -19.56
C SER A 227 2.35 10.30 -19.59
N ALA A 228 2.20 8.98 -19.39
CA ALA A 228 3.32 8.05 -19.48
C ALA A 228 3.91 8.02 -20.92
N LYS A 229 3.06 7.94 -21.93
CA LYS A 229 3.49 8.00 -23.34
C LYS A 229 4.26 9.30 -23.65
N GLU A 230 3.70 10.46 -23.27
CA GLU A 230 4.34 11.76 -23.48
C GLU A 230 5.71 11.84 -22.80
N LYS A 231 5.83 11.27 -21.59
CA LYS A 231 7.11 11.19 -20.88
C LYS A 231 8.11 10.29 -21.60
N VAL A 232 7.68 9.11 -22.07
CA VAL A 232 8.54 8.18 -22.80
C VAL A 232 8.96 8.77 -24.15
N ASP A 233 8.06 9.44 -24.89
CA ASP A 233 8.41 10.13 -26.14
C ASP A 233 9.55 11.14 -25.92
N GLN A 234 9.54 11.89 -24.80
CA GLN A 234 10.62 12.82 -24.44
C GLN A 234 11.93 12.07 -24.12
N LEU A 235 11.86 10.97 -23.38
CA LEU A 235 13.02 10.17 -23.01
C LEU A 235 13.66 9.49 -24.23
N LEU A 236 12.85 9.01 -25.18
CA LEU A 236 13.32 8.43 -26.44
C LEU A 236 14.04 9.45 -27.32
N GLN A 237 13.65 10.73 -27.31
CA GLN A 237 14.37 11.79 -28.02
C GLN A 237 15.77 12.02 -27.44
N ILE A 238 16.00 11.73 -26.17
CA ILE A 238 17.28 11.96 -25.48
C ILE A 238 18.17 10.71 -25.54
N HIS A 239 17.60 9.53 -25.34
CA HIS A 239 18.33 8.28 -25.10
C HIS A 239 18.08 7.21 -26.16
N GLY A 240 17.12 7.39 -27.08
CA GLY A 240 16.59 6.32 -27.95
C GLY A 240 17.63 5.57 -28.77
N ASP A 241 18.72 6.24 -29.19
CA ASP A 241 19.77 5.64 -30.03
C ASP A 241 20.61 4.56 -29.28
N SER A 242 20.71 4.63 -27.94
CA SER A 242 21.53 3.73 -27.12
C SER A 242 20.70 2.88 -26.14
N LEU A 243 19.39 3.16 -26.04
CA LEU A 243 18.53 2.58 -25.04
C LEU A 243 18.28 1.08 -25.29
N ALA A 244 18.62 0.25 -24.29
CA ALA A 244 18.40 -1.18 -24.32
C ALA A 244 17.04 -1.60 -23.73
N GLY A 245 16.54 -0.87 -22.71
CA GLY A 245 15.27 -1.22 -22.09
C GLY A 245 14.64 -0.16 -21.21
N ILE A 246 13.34 -0.34 -20.92
CA ILE A 246 12.55 0.51 -20.02
C ILE A 246 11.81 -0.42 -19.05
N PHE A 247 11.90 -0.13 -17.74
CA PHE A 247 11.00 -0.70 -16.74
C PHE A 247 9.91 0.30 -16.40
N ALA A 248 8.65 -0.10 -16.59
CA ALA A 248 7.46 0.66 -16.26
C ALA A 248 6.76 0.00 -15.05
N VAL A 249 6.67 0.73 -13.93
CA VAL A 249 6.39 0.19 -12.60
C VAL A 249 4.92 -0.17 -12.31
N CYS A 250 4.00 0.12 -13.25
CA CYS A 250 2.57 -0.21 -13.12
C CYS A 250 1.88 -0.23 -14.49
N GLU A 251 0.65 -0.76 -14.55
CA GLU A 251 -0.14 -0.94 -15.77
C GLU A 251 -0.23 0.31 -16.65
N PRO A 252 -0.67 1.51 -16.16
CA PRO A 252 -0.81 2.67 -17.02
C PRO A 252 0.53 3.14 -17.59
N ASN A 253 1.61 3.07 -16.82
CA ASN A 253 2.94 3.42 -17.28
C ASN A 253 3.42 2.44 -18.36
N ALA A 254 3.17 1.16 -18.19
CA ALA A 254 3.54 0.13 -19.16
C ALA A 254 2.74 0.27 -20.47
N ASN A 255 1.45 0.55 -20.40
CA ASN A 255 0.61 0.79 -21.59
C ASN A 255 1.09 2.02 -22.36
N GLY A 256 1.40 3.14 -21.67
CA GLY A 256 1.92 4.35 -22.31
C GLY A 256 3.31 4.12 -22.92
N THR A 257 4.17 3.35 -22.24
CA THR A 257 5.49 2.99 -22.77
C THR A 257 5.39 2.14 -24.03
N LEU A 258 4.52 1.12 -24.02
CA LEU A 258 4.29 0.27 -25.20
C LEU A 258 3.82 1.10 -26.40
N GLU A 259 2.89 2.02 -26.19
CA GLU A 259 2.40 2.90 -27.25
C GLU A 259 3.51 3.82 -27.80
N ALA A 260 4.33 4.41 -26.94
CA ALA A 260 5.46 5.24 -27.35
C ALA A 260 6.48 4.44 -28.18
N LEU A 261 6.84 3.22 -27.72
CA LEU A 261 7.75 2.34 -28.46
C LEU A 261 7.19 1.91 -29.82
N ARG A 262 5.89 1.61 -29.90
CA ARG A 262 5.21 1.30 -31.18
C ARG A 262 5.26 2.47 -32.13
N ASN A 263 4.96 3.67 -31.68
CA ASN A 263 4.98 4.88 -32.49
C ASN A 263 6.38 5.25 -32.99
N ALA A 264 7.41 4.96 -32.19
CA ALA A 264 8.81 5.16 -32.56
C ALA A 264 9.40 4.03 -33.44
N GLY A 265 8.69 2.91 -33.62
CA GLY A 265 9.19 1.73 -34.32
C GLY A 265 10.31 1.00 -33.57
N LEU A 266 10.33 1.08 -32.25
CA LEU A 266 11.37 0.54 -31.35
C LEU A 266 10.93 -0.70 -30.57
N THR A 267 9.70 -1.19 -30.77
CA THR A 267 9.22 -2.44 -30.14
C THR A 267 10.16 -3.60 -30.45
N GLY A 268 10.42 -4.42 -29.44
CA GLY A 268 11.34 -5.57 -29.54
C GLY A 268 12.83 -5.18 -29.62
N GLN A 269 13.18 -3.94 -30.03
CA GLN A 269 14.55 -3.42 -30.00
C GLN A 269 14.86 -2.87 -28.60
N VAL A 270 14.05 -1.93 -28.12
CA VAL A 270 14.04 -1.49 -26.70
C VAL A 270 13.17 -2.46 -25.93
N LYS A 271 13.75 -3.15 -24.95
CA LYS A 271 13.06 -4.16 -24.14
C LYS A 271 12.15 -3.48 -23.12
N LEU A 272 10.86 -3.84 -23.15
CA LEU A 272 9.89 -3.39 -22.16
C LEU A 272 9.73 -4.48 -21.09
N ILE A 273 9.98 -4.11 -19.83
CA ILE A 273 9.51 -4.86 -18.67
C ILE A 273 8.38 -4.07 -18.05
N ALA A 274 7.22 -4.72 -17.95
CA ALA A 274 6.00 -4.13 -17.40
C ALA A 274 5.74 -4.63 -15.98
N PHE A 275 4.88 -3.93 -15.27
CA PHE A 275 4.26 -4.38 -14.03
C PHE A 275 2.75 -4.29 -14.21
N ASP A 276 2.02 -5.35 -13.83
CA ASP A 276 0.61 -5.59 -14.06
C ASP A 276 0.22 -5.79 -15.55
N PRO A 277 -0.73 -6.69 -15.82
CA PRO A 277 -1.15 -7.00 -17.18
C PRO A 277 -2.25 -6.06 -17.66
N SER A 278 -2.33 -5.89 -18.98
CA SER A 278 -3.51 -5.45 -19.72
C SER A 278 -3.63 -6.28 -20.98
N ASP A 279 -4.75 -6.24 -21.66
CA ASP A 279 -4.94 -6.99 -22.92
C ASP A 279 -3.85 -6.61 -23.94
N ALA A 280 -3.50 -5.32 -24.03
CA ALA A 280 -2.45 -4.82 -24.93
C ALA A 280 -1.05 -5.33 -24.56
N LEU A 281 -0.74 -5.41 -23.26
CA LEU A 281 0.54 -5.93 -22.77
C LEU A 281 0.64 -7.44 -22.92
N ILE A 282 -0.46 -8.19 -22.74
CA ILE A 282 -0.51 -9.65 -22.97
C ILE A 282 -0.30 -9.96 -24.44
N GLU A 283 -0.92 -9.21 -25.36
CA GLU A 283 -0.69 -9.34 -26.79
C GLU A 283 0.79 -9.00 -27.12
N ALA A 284 1.31 -7.88 -26.61
CA ALA A 284 2.70 -7.49 -26.78
C ALA A 284 3.70 -8.53 -26.24
N LEU A 285 3.38 -9.18 -25.12
CA LEU A 285 4.20 -10.27 -24.58
C LEU A 285 4.24 -11.47 -25.56
N ARG A 286 3.08 -11.83 -26.12
CA ARG A 286 2.98 -12.93 -27.10
C ARG A 286 3.73 -12.63 -28.39
N ASP A 287 3.70 -11.38 -28.85
CA ASP A 287 4.33 -10.93 -30.08
C ASP A 287 5.83 -10.61 -29.93
N GLY A 288 6.34 -10.56 -28.68
CA GLY A 288 7.73 -10.21 -28.37
C GLY A 288 8.02 -8.71 -28.29
N ASP A 289 6.98 -7.87 -28.34
CA ASP A 289 7.06 -6.41 -28.15
C ASP A 289 7.27 -6.04 -26.68
N CYS A 290 6.81 -6.90 -25.73
CA CYS A 290 7.09 -6.83 -24.30
C CYS A 290 7.93 -8.06 -23.91
N SER A 291 8.95 -7.86 -23.06
CA SER A 291 9.91 -8.92 -22.70
C SER A 291 9.63 -9.58 -21.35
N GLY A 292 8.68 -9.03 -20.58
CA GLY A 292 8.22 -9.61 -19.32
C GLY A 292 7.23 -8.70 -18.63
N ILE A 293 6.31 -9.34 -17.89
CA ILE A 293 5.32 -8.65 -17.06
C ILE A 293 5.43 -9.22 -15.64
N VAL A 294 5.77 -8.36 -14.67
CA VAL A 294 5.67 -8.73 -13.25
C VAL A 294 4.20 -8.70 -12.86
N LEU A 295 3.74 -9.77 -12.24
CA LEU A 295 2.34 -10.01 -11.91
C LEU A 295 2.13 -10.01 -10.41
N GLN A 296 1.00 -9.47 -9.99
CA GLN A 296 0.42 -9.58 -8.66
C GLN A 296 -0.77 -10.55 -8.67
N ASP A 297 -1.35 -10.80 -7.50
CA ASP A 297 -2.64 -11.49 -7.37
C ASP A 297 -3.69 -10.56 -6.75
N PRO A 298 -4.28 -9.65 -7.53
CA PRO A 298 -5.25 -8.67 -7.01
C PRO A 298 -6.54 -9.33 -6.50
N VAL A 299 -6.94 -10.49 -7.04
CA VAL A 299 -8.09 -11.24 -6.54
C VAL A 299 -7.82 -11.73 -5.12
N GLN A 300 -6.65 -12.37 -4.89
CA GLN A 300 -6.26 -12.79 -3.55
C GLN A 300 -6.07 -11.61 -2.62
N MET A 301 -5.58 -10.47 -3.10
CA MET A 301 -5.41 -9.27 -2.29
C MET A 301 -6.76 -8.76 -1.74
N GLY A 302 -7.78 -8.64 -2.57
CA GLY A 302 -9.12 -8.28 -2.12
C GLY A 302 -9.74 -9.33 -1.18
N TYR A 303 -9.61 -10.61 -1.54
CA TYR A 303 -10.14 -11.73 -0.76
C TYR A 303 -9.50 -11.80 0.64
N GLN A 304 -8.17 -11.80 0.73
CA GLN A 304 -7.45 -11.89 2.00
C GLN A 304 -7.67 -10.66 2.88
N SER A 305 -7.81 -9.48 2.30
CA SER A 305 -8.09 -8.25 3.06
C SER A 305 -9.42 -8.33 3.80
N VAL A 306 -10.47 -8.84 3.15
CA VAL A 306 -11.78 -9.07 3.79
C VAL A 306 -11.69 -10.16 4.86
N LYS A 307 -11.02 -11.30 4.57
CA LYS A 307 -10.85 -12.39 5.55
C LYS A 307 -10.08 -11.91 6.79
N THR A 308 -9.01 -11.12 6.60
CA THR A 308 -8.20 -10.55 7.69
C THR A 308 -9.03 -9.57 8.53
N MET A 309 -9.81 -8.70 7.89
CA MET A 309 -10.70 -7.78 8.62
C MET A 309 -11.74 -8.54 9.45
N MET A 310 -12.34 -9.56 8.88
CA MET A 310 -13.34 -10.37 9.61
C MET A 310 -12.72 -11.14 10.77
N ALA A 311 -11.51 -11.68 10.63
CA ALA A 311 -10.77 -12.29 11.73
C ALA A 311 -10.56 -11.29 12.89
N ALA A 312 -10.12 -10.07 12.56
CA ALA A 312 -9.93 -9.01 13.56
C ALA A 312 -11.24 -8.63 14.28
N LEU A 313 -12.35 -8.49 13.53
CA LEU A 313 -13.66 -8.18 14.10
C LEU A 313 -14.18 -9.27 15.03
N ASN A 314 -13.83 -10.53 14.76
CA ASN A 314 -14.14 -11.68 15.60
C ASN A 314 -13.19 -11.84 16.82
N GLY A 315 -12.16 -10.99 16.92
CA GLY A 315 -11.14 -11.09 17.97
C GLY A 315 -10.14 -12.23 17.76
N GLU A 316 -10.03 -12.72 16.54
CA GLU A 316 -9.04 -13.73 16.14
C GLU A 316 -7.67 -13.07 15.85
N PRO A 317 -6.56 -13.79 16.04
CA PRO A 317 -5.23 -13.24 15.73
C PRO A 317 -5.06 -13.01 14.22
N THR A 318 -4.39 -11.92 13.87
CA THR A 318 -4.05 -11.55 12.49
C THR A 318 -2.55 -11.42 12.32
N GLU A 319 -2.05 -11.73 11.11
CA GLU A 319 -0.65 -11.51 10.78
C GLU A 319 -0.41 -10.02 10.47
N PRO A 320 0.73 -9.43 10.90
CA PRO A 320 1.04 -8.04 10.58
C PRO A 320 1.17 -7.77 9.07
N PHE A 321 1.65 -8.75 8.32
CA PHE A 321 1.78 -8.71 6.87
C PHE A 321 1.30 -10.02 6.24
N VAL A 322 0.46 -9.91 5.21
CA VAL A 322 -0.04 -11.03 4.42
C VAL A 322 0.42 -10.84 2.97
N SER A 323 1.39 -11.64 2.53
CA SER A 323 1.83 -11.63 1.13
C SER A 323 0.81 -12.33 0.23
N THR A 324 0.52 -11.71 -0.91
CA THR A 324 -0.31 -12.30 -1.99
C THR A 324 0.53 -12.92 -3.12
N GLY A 325 1.84 -12.82 -3.01
CA GLY A 325 2.80 -13.36 -3.97
C GLY A 325 3.05 -12.44 -5.16
N GLU A 326 4.18 -12.70 -5.82
CA GLU A 326 4.64 -12.03 -7.03
C GLU A 326 5.18 -13.05 -8.03
N TYR A 327 4.98 -12.79 -9.33
CA TYR A 327 5.33 -13.71 -10.41
C TYR A 327 5.87 -12.92 -11.60
N VAL A 328 6.55 -13.59 -12.55
CA VAL A 328 6.93 -12.99 -13.84
C VAL A 328 6.34 -13.81 -14.96
N ALA A 329 5.55 -13.18 -15.81
CA ALA A 329 5.14 -13.73 -17.09
C ALA A 329 6.17 -13.37 -18.16
N THR A 330 6.55 -14.36 -18.94
CA THR A 330 7.41 -14.25 -20.12
C THR A 330 6.75 -14.97 -21.30
N PRO A 331 7.20 -14.76 -22.55
CA PRO A 331 6.67 -15.52 -23.69
C PRO A 331 6.74 -17.04 -23.51
N GLU A 332 7.72 -17.55 -22.76
CA GLU A 332 7.94 -18.98 -22.56
C GLU A 332 6.97 -19.60 -21.55
N ASN A 333 6.50 -18.83 -20.55
CA ASN A 333 5.69 -19.36 -19.44
C ASN A 333 4.25 -18.82 -19.39
N MET A 334 3.87 -17.88 -20.26
CA MET A 334 2.57 -17.20 -20.20
C MET A 334 1.36 -18.15 -20.32
N ASP A 335 1.55 -19.33 -20.88
CA ASP A 335 0.50 -20.36 -21.01
C ASP A 335 0.44 -21.32 -19.81
N GLU A 336 1.36 -21.24 -18.85
CA GLU A 336 1.28 -22.02 -17.62
C GLU A 336 0.01 -21.68 -16.84
N PRO A 337 -0.67 -22.66 -16.23
CA PRO A 337 -2.00 -22.45 -15.64
C PRO A 337 -2.08 -21.29 -14.67
N ARG A 338 -1.08 -21.14 -13.78
CA ARG A 338 -1.05 -20.06 -12.77
C ARG A 338 -0.77 -18.71 -13.41
N ILE A 339 0.20 -18.63 -14.31
CA ILE A 339 0.57 -17.37 -14.99
C ILE A 339 -0.61 -16.88 -15.83
N ARG A 340 -1.25 -17.79 -16.60
CA ARG A 340 -2.42 -17.44 -17.41
C ARG A 340 -3.61 -16.95 -16.56
N GLU A 341 -3.83 -17.55 -15.38
CA GLU A 341 -4.86 -17.09 -14.44
C GLU A 341 -4.58 -15.67 -13.95
N LEU A 342 -3.33 -15.34 -13.64
CA LEU A 342 -2.93 -14.00 -13.18
C LEU A 342 -2.95 -12.97 -14.33
N LEU A 343 -2.59 -13.37 -15.54
CA LEU A 343 -2.68 -12.51 -16.72
C LEU A 343 -4.14 -12.16 -17.06
N GLN A 344 -5.05 -13.11 -16.93
CA GLN A 344 -6.46 -12.95 -17.28
C GLN A 344 -7.35 -13.62 -16.22
N PRO A 345 -7.54 -13.01 -15.07
CA PRO A 345 -8.40 -13.55 -14.03
C PRO A 345 -9.85 -13.62 -14.54
N LYS A 346 -10.48 -14.78 -14.32
CA LYS A 346 -11.89 -14.99 -14.69
C LYS A 346 -12.77 -14.31 -13.64
N LEU A 347 -13.06 -13.06 -13.87
CA LEU A 347 -14.04 -12.33 -13.07
C LEU A 347 -15.44 -12.81 -13.47
N LYS A 348 -16.22 -13.32 -12.53
CA LYS A 348 -17.64 -13.59 -12.74
C LYS A 348 -18.39 -12.29 -12.55
N ASP A 349 -19.27 -11.96 -13.48
CA ASP A 349 -20.18 -10.82 -13.41
C ASP A 349 -21.12 -10.90 -12.19
#